data_7cd475d5a3c6f498011e964b291b1cef
#
_entry.id   7cd475d5a3c6f498011e964b291b1cef
#
_cell.length_a   1.000
_cell.length_b   1.000
_cell.length_c   1.000
_cell.angle_alpha   90.00
_cell.angle_beta   90.00
_cell.angle_gamma   90.00
#
_symmetry.space_group_name_H-M   'P 1'
#
loop_
_entity.id
_entity.type
_entity.pdbx_description
1 polymer ?
#
loop_
_entity_poly.entity_id
_entity_poly.type
_entity_poly.pdbx_seq_one_letter_code
_entity_poly.pdbx_strand_id
1 'polypeptide(L)'
;DERFYGLGEKAGDLQRNGKRYEMRNLDAMGYNAASTVPLYKHIPFTLTRRDDVSYGLFYDNLSSCWLDLGNEIDNYHTAYRRWQAEAGDIDYYLFTGKRVLDVTKAFVRLTGKTLFGPKWSLGYSGSTMHYTDAPDAQD
;
A
#
# COMPACT_ATOMS: atom_id res chain seq x y z
N ASP A 1 8.58 -14.36 13.83
CA ASP A 1 8.71 -12.98 13.33
C ASP A 1 7.65 -12.68 12.28
N GLU A 2 6.92 -11.56 12.45
CA GLU A 2 5.96 -11.10 11.47
C GLU A 2 6.64 -10.29 10.37
N ARG A 3 6.23 -10.53 9.12
CA ARG A 3 6.66 -9.77 7.95
C ARG A 3 5.44 -9.14 7.29
N PHE A 4 5.48 -7.82 7.12
CA PHE A 4 4.37 -7.03 6.58
C PHE A 4 4.65 -6.63 5.14
N TYR A 5 3.59 -6.69 4.30
CA TYR A 5 3.60 -6.31 2.88
C TYR A 5 2.32 -5.56 2.53
N GLY A 6 2.25 -4.97 1.34
CA GLY A 6 1.07 -4.30 0.83
C GLY A 6 1.13 -2.78 0.88
N LEU A 7 0.01 -2.14 1.22
CA LEU A 7 -0.18 -0.69 1.38
C LEU A 7 -0.35 0.10 0.07
N GLY A 8 -0.42 -0.55 -1.09
CA GLY A 8 -0.53 0.13 -2.39
C GLY A 8 0.81 0.71 -2.87
N GLU A 9 0.77 1.86 -3.53
CA GLU A 9 1.97 2.54 -4.01
C GLU A 9 2.72 3.21 -2.86
N LYS A 10 3.84 2.61 -2.47
CA LYS A 10 4.73 3.12 -1.42
C LYS A 10 6.18 2.96 -1.85
N ALA A 11 6.95 4.00 -1.67
CA ALA A 11 8.40 3.94 -1.86
C ALA A 11 9.06 2.97 -0.86
N GLY A 12 10.27 2.52 -1.19
CA GLY A 12 11.08 1.66 -0.33
C GLY A 12 10.88 0.17 -0.58
N ASP A 13 11.32 -0.62 0.37
CA ASP A 13 11.37 -2.08 0.28
C ASP A 13 9.98 -2.73 0.22
N LEU A 14 9.92 -3.91 -0.37
CA LEU A 14 8.71 -4.72 -0.40
C LEU A 14 8.20 -5.10 1.01
N GLN A 15 9.13 -5.41 1.92
CA GLN A 15 8.82 -5.65 3.33
C GLN A 15 8.68 -4.31 4.06
N ARG A 16 7.56 -4.14 4.77
CA ARG A 16 7.12 -2.87 5.36
C ARG A 16 7.40 -2.73 6.86
N ASN A 17 8.15 -3.65 7.46
CA ASN A 17 8.45 -3.65 8.88
C ASN A 17 9.24 -2.41 9.33
N GLY A 18 9.02 -2.00 10.58
CA GLY A 18 9.80 -0.98 11.27
C GLY A 18 9.51 0.46 10.87
N LYS A 19 8.43 0.71 10.14
CA LYS A 19 8.09 2.05 9.64
C LYS A 19 6.65 2.43 9.93
N ARG A 20 6.41 3.73 9.97
CA ARG A 20 5.09 4.35 9.90
C ARG A 20 4.82 4.78 8.47
N TYR A 21 3.64 4.46 7.97
CA TYR A 21 3.18 4.82 6.64
C TYR A 21 1.97 5.73 6.72
N GLU A 22 2.08 6.90 6.12
CA GLU A 22 0.94 7.76 5.85
C GLU A 22 0.19 7.22 4.62
N MET A 23 -1.12 7.07 4.79
CA MET A 23 -2.04 6.52 3.80
C MET A 23 -2.95 7.64 3.33
N ARG A 24 -2.49 8.36 2.33
CA ARG A 24 -3.18 9.47 1.68
C ARG A 24 -2.81 9.47 0.20
N ASN A 25 -3.77 9.77 -0.66
CA ASN A 25 -3.50 9.98 -2.08
C ASN A 25 -2.89 11.39 -2.25
N LEU A 26 -1.68 11.45 -2.71
CA LEU A 26 -0.94 12.69 -2.91
C LEU A 26 -0.31 12.67 -4.30
N ASP A 27 -0.53 13.75 -5.06
CA ASP A 27 0.21 14.00 -6.30
C ASP A 27 1.62 14.47 -5.93
N ALA A 28 2.60 13.59 -6.10
CA ALA A 28 3.97 13.84 -5.72
C ALA A 28 4.70 14.57 -6.86
N MET A 29 5.10 15.81 -6.63
CA MET A 29 5.95 16.60 -7.52
C MET A 29 7.41 16.17 -7.40
N GLY A 30 7.68 14.94 -7.83
CA GLY A 30 8.97 14.27 -7.63
C GLY A 30 9.01 13.44 -6.35
N TYR A 31 9.78 12.39 -6.35
CA TYR A 31 9.89 11.49 -5.19
C TYR A 31 11.23 10.77 -5.13
N ASN A 32 11.59 10.34 -3.94
CA ASN A 32 12.71 9.43 -3.71
C ASN A 32 12.16 8.01 -3.58
N ALA A 33 12.62 7.08 -4.42
CA ALA A 33 12.12 5.71 -4.49
C ALA A 33 12.33 4.90 -3.20
N ALA A 34 13.24 5.30 -2.33
CA ALA A 34 13.53 4.62 -1.07
C ALA A 34 12.71 5.16 0.12
N SER A 35 12.24 6.39 0.09
CA SER A 35 11.76 7.07 1.30
C SER A 35 10.50 7.90 1.17
N THR A 36 10.06 8.28 -0.01
CA THR A 36 8.90 9.17 -0.14
C THR A 36 7.60 8.46 0.19
N VAL A 37 6.88 8.98 1.17
CA VAL A 37 5.55 8.55 1.59
C VAL A 37 4.79 9.81 2.03
N PRO A 38 3.54 10.03 1.60
CA PRO A 38 2.70 9.20 0.73
C PRO A 38 2.99 9.37 -0.76
N LEU A 39 2.38 8.52 -1.60
CA LEU A 39 2.36 8.60 -3.06
C LEU A 39 0.92 8.57 -3.59
N TYR A 40 0.76 8.45 -4.93
CA TYR A 40 -0.51 8.61 -5.64
C TYR A 40 -1.66 7.73 -5.14
N LYS A 41 -1.38 6.48 -4.78
CA LYS A 41 -2.41 5.53 -4.35
C LYS A 41 -2.04 4.88 -3.03
N HIS A 42 -3.02 4.81 -2.15
CA HIS A 42 -2.92 3.95 -1.00
C HIS A 42 -4.02 2.89 -1.00
N ILE A 43 -3.68 1.73 -0.48
CA ILE A 43 -4.63 0.65 -0.23
C ILE A 43 -4.39 0.22 1.22
N PRO A 44 -5.33 0.49 2.15
CA PRO A 44 -5.13 0.19 3.57
C PRO A 44 -5.30 -1.32 3.84
N PHE A 45 -4.59 -2.11 3.06
CA PHE A 45 -4.49 -3.56 3.16
C PHE A 45 -3.08 -3.97 3.49
N THR A 46 -2.91 -4.69 4.59
CA THR A 46 -1.67 -5.32 4.98
C THR A 46 -1.76 -6.82 4.82
N LEU A 47 -0.75 -7.40 4.22
CA LEU A 47 -0.54 -8.83 4.15
C LEU A 47 0.58 -9.20 5.13
N THR A 48 0.29 -10.09 6.05
CA THR A 48 1.24 -10.50 7.08
C THR A 48 1.57 -11.98 6.92
N ARG A 49 2.85 -12.30 6.98
CA ARG A 49 3.35 -13.67 7.07
C ARG A 49 4.01 -13.85 8.43
N ARG A 50 3.56 -14.87 9.17
CA ARG A 50 4.15 -15.30 10.43
C ARG A 50 4.25 -16.82 10.42
N ASP A 51 5.45 -17.32 10.39
CA ASP A 51 5.73 -18.75 10.33
C ASP A 51 4.91 -19.46 9.23
N ASP A 52 4.03 -20.37 9.58
CA ASP A 52 3.17 -21.11 8.65
C ASP A 52 1.80 -20.50 8.43
N VAL A 53 1.54 -19.33 9.00
CA VAL A 53 0.26 -18.61 8.86
C VAL A 53 0.44 -17.33 8.07
N SER A 54 -0.51 -17.07 7.20
CA SER A 54 -0.63 -15.78 6.52
C SER A 54 -2.00 -15.17 6.87
N TYR A 55 -2.01 -13.86 7.06
CA TYR A 55 -3.27 -13.14 7.25
C TYR A 55 -3.20 -11.76 6.62
N GLY A 56 -4.36 -11.22 6.28
CA GLY A 56 -4.52 -9.88 5.77
C GLY A 56 -5.49 -9.08 6.62
N LEU A 57 -5.21 -7.80 6.79
CA LEU A 57 -6.15 -6.82 7.34
C LEU A 57 -6.39 -5.74 6.30
N PHE A 58 -7.65 -5.56 5.95
CA PHE A 58 -8.11 -4.46 5.11
C PHE A 58 -8.98 -3.54 5.96
N TYR A 59 -8.57 -2.28 6.07
CA TYR A 59 -9.35 -1.26 6.78
C TYR A 59 -10.19 -0.51 5.75
N ASP A 60 -11.51 -0.69 5.82
CA ASP A 60 -12.46 -0.10 4.88
C ASP A 60 -12.85 1.32 5.35
N ASN A 61 -11.88 2.21 5.26
CA ASN A 61 -12.04 3.62 5.60
C ASN A 61 -11.26 4.47 4.59
N LEU A 62 -11.96 5.41 3.95
CA LEU A 62 -11.42 6.24 2.87
C LEU A 62 -10.74 7.53 3.36
N SER A 63 -10.76 7.82 4.66
CA SER A 63 -10.05 8.98 5.20
C SER A 63 -8.54 8.74 5.20
N SER A 64 -7.79 9.83 5.29
CA SER A 64 -6.35 9.73 5.55
C SER A 64 -6.10 8.94 6.82
N CYS A 65 -5.13 8.06 6.79
CA CYS A 65 -4.81 7.23 7.95
C CYS A 65 -3.30 6.97 8.04
N TRP A 66 -2.89 6.40 9.17
CA TRP A 66 -1.50 5.98 9.42
C TRP A 66 -1.49 4.51 9.83
N LEU A 67 -0.48 3.81 9.33
CA LEU A 67 -0.16 2.44 9.76
C LEU A 67 1.26 2.39 10.31
N ASP A 68 1.37 2.07 11.58
CA ASP A 68 2.63 1.68 12.22
C ASP A 68 2.79 0.16 12.10
N LEU A 69 3.90 -0.28 11.55
CA LEU A 69 4.20 -1.69 11.32
C LEU A 69 5.50 -2.09 12.02
N GLY A 70 5.46 -2.08 13.33
CA GLY A 70 6.64 -2.33 14.15
C GLY A 70 7.58 -1.13 14.26
N ASN A 71 7.06 0.08 14.11
CA ASN A 71 7.80 1.30 14.38
C ASN A 71 7.93 1.50 15.89
N GLU A 72 9.16 1.61 16.39
CA GLU A 72 9.43 1.96 17.77
C GLU A 72 9.40 3.48 17.91
N ILE A 73 8.57 3.97 18.83
CA ILE A 73 8.36 5.41 19.01
C ILE A 73 9.17 5.93 20.22
N ASP A 74 9.33 5.13 21.25
CA ASP A 74 10.01 5.52 22.48
C ASP A 74 10.64 4.31 23.19
N ASN A 75 11.42 4.60 24.25
CA ASN A 75 12.11 3.58 25.03
C ASN A 75 11.22 2.78 26.00
N TYR A 76 9.93 3.10 26.07
CA TYR A 76 8.99 2.47 27.02
C TYR A 76 8.09 1.44 26.36
N HIS A 77 7.88 1.56 25.03
CA HIS A 77 7.01 0.71 24.26
C HIS A 77 7.80 -0.05 23.21
N THR A 78 7.70 -1.36 23.25
CA THR A 78 8.22 -2.22 22.17
C THR A 78 7.51 -1.93 20.85
N ALA A 79 8.12 -2.34 19.76
CA ALA A 79 7.52 -2.22 18.44
C ALA A 79 6.09 -2.80 18.41
N TYR A 80 5.14 -2.06 17.86
CA TYR A 80 3.74 -2.43 17.82
C TYR A 80 3.13 -2.18 16.43
N ARG A 81 1.96 -2.74 16.23
CA ARG A 81 1.14 -2.47 15.07
C ARG A 81 -0.02 -1.56 15.48
N ARG A 82 -0.19 -0.47 14.74
CA ARG A 82 -1.27 0.50 14.97
C ARG A 82 -1.84 0.98 13.65
N TRP A 83 -3.16 1.08 13.58
CA TRP A 83 -3.88 1.82 12.57
C TRP A 83 -4.60 3.01 13.23
N GLN A 84 -4.56 4.15 12.57
CA GLN A 84 -5.21 5.38 13.03
C GLN A 84 -5.76 6.13 11.81
N ALA A 85 -7.02 6.51 11.82
CA ALA A 85 -7.66 7.34 10.80
C ALA A 85 -7.98 8.73 11.34
N GLU A 86 -8.05 9.72 10.45
CA GLU A 86 -8.46 11.09 10.78
C GLU A 86 -9.95 11.17 11.10
N ALA A 87 -10.77 10.36 10.43
CA ALA A 87 -12.23 10.40 10.56
C ALA A 87 -12.84 9.04 10.22
N GLY A 88 -14.11 8.88 10.55
CA GLY A 88 -14.89 7.68 10.28
C GLY A 88 -14.75 6.60 11.35
N ASP A 89 -15.48 5.54 11.17
CA ASP A 89 -15.50 4.40 12.08
C ASP A 89 -14.37 3.40 11.79
N ILE A 90 -14.14 2.49 12.72
CA ILE A 90 -13.23 1.35 12.52
C ILE A 90 -14.04 0.23 11.89
N ASP A 91 -13.90 0.08 10.58
CA ASP A 91 -14.39 -1.06 9.83
C ASP A 91 -13.22 -1.81 9.20
N TYR A 92 -13.16 -3.11 9.38
CA TYR A 92 -12.06 -3.90 8.83
C TYR A 92 -12.46 -5.34 8.53
N TYR A 93 -11.75 -5.91 7.55
CA TYR A 93 -11.87 -7.32 7.15
C TYR A 93 -10.58 -8.06 7.50
N LEU A 94 -10.74 -9.21 8.15
CA LEU A 94 -9.65 -10.14 8.44
C LEU A 94 -9.71 -11.34 7.49
N PHE A 95 -8.63 -11.56 6.77
CA PHE A 95 -8.45 -12.72 5.89
C PHE A 95 -7.39 -13.63 6.48
N THR A 96 -7.62 -14.92 6.48
CA THR A 96 -6.65 -15.91 6.98
C THR A 96 -6.35 -16.96 5.93
N GLY A 97 -5.13 -17.50 5.93
CA GLY A 97 -4.73 -18.56 5.02
C GLY A 97 -3.38 -19.17 5.39
N LYS A 98 -3.10 -20.34 4.87
CA LYS A 98 -1.78 -20.96 5.04
C LYS A 98 -0.71 -20.26 4.19
N ARG A 99 -1.10 -19.81 3.01
CA ARG A 99 -0.21 -19.14 2.05
C ARG A 99 -0.65 -17.70 1.81
N VAL A 100 0.29 -16.85 1.52
CA VAL A 100 0.07 -15.48 1.07
C VAL A 100 -0.95 -15.39 -0.06
N LEU A 101 -0.86 -16.30 -1.03
CA LEU A 101 -1.78 -16.35 -2.16
C LEU A 101 -3.24 -16.62 -1.75
N ASP A 102 -3.47 -17.39 -0.72
CA ASP A 102 -4.83 -17.70 -0.23
C ASP A 102 -5.49 -16.44 0.33
N VAL A 103 -4.73 -15.65 1.08
CA VAL A 103 -5.13 -14.34 1.61
C VAL A 103 -5.40 -13.34 0.49
N THR A 104 -4.49 -13.24 -0.49
CA THR A 104 -4.65 -12.36 -1.65
C THR A 104 -5.90 -12.72 -2.46
N LYS A 105 -6.17 -14.02 -2.68
CA LYS A 105 -7.40 -14.46 -3.35
C LYS A 105 -8.66 -14.08 -2.60
N ALA A 106 -8.65 -14.18 -1.27
CA ALA A 106 -9.78 -13.79 -0.44
C ALA A 106 -10.03 -12.27 -0.52
N PHE A 107 -8.99 -11.46 -0.45
CA PHE A 107 -9.06 -10.02 -0.64
C PHE A 107 -9.64 -9.66 -2.04
N VAL A 108 -9.13 -10.27 -3.10
CA VAL A 108 -9.62 -10.04 -4.48
C VAL A 108 -11.08 -10.48 -4.67
N ARG A 109 -11.55 -11.49 -3.94
CA ARG A 109 -12.99 -11.85 -3.96
C ARG A 109 -13.87 -10.77 -3.37
N LEU A 110 -13.39 -10.06 -2.37
CA LEU A 110 -14.12 -8.94 -1.75
C LEU A 110 -14.07 -7.70 -2.62
N THR A 111 -12.90 -7.32 -3.12
CA THR A 111 -12.65 -6.04 -3.80
C THR A 111 -12.83 -6.09 -5.31
N GLY A 112 -12.97 -7.27 -5.89
CA GLY A 112 -13.06 -7.47 -7.32
C GLY A 112 -11.73 -7.88 -7.96
N LYS A 113 -11.83 -8.42 -9.17
CA LYS A 113 -10.67 -8.86 -9.94
C LYS A 113 -10.01 -7.69 -10.65
N THR A 114 -8.69 -7.72 -10.73
CA THR A 114 -7.93 -6.81 -11.60
C THR A 114 -8.34 -6.99 -13.06
N LEU A 115 -8.54 -5.87 -13.74
CA LEU A 115 -8.79 -5.88 -15.18
C LEU A 115 -7.60 -6.52 -15.91
N PHE A 116 -7.88 -7.46 -16.80
CA PHE A 116 -6.88 -7.99 -17.71
C PHE A 116 -6.75 -7.04 -18.92
N GLY A 117 -5.86 -6.07 -18.79
CA GLY A 117 -5.62 -5.06 -19.82
C GLY A 117 -4.86 -5.61 -21.03
N PRO A 118 -4.88 -4.93 -22.18
CA PRO A 118 -4.09 -5.30 -23.35
C PRO A 118 -2.59 -5.15 -23.04
N LYS A 119 -1.76 -5.98 -23.66
CA LYS A 119 -0.31 -6.06 -23.40
C LYS A 119 0.40 -4.71 -23.55
N TRP A 120 0.00 -3.89 -24.50
CA TRP A 120 0.60 -2.58 -24.73
C TRP A 120 0.42 -1.61 -23.54
N SER A 121 -0.66 -1.74 -22.77
CA SER A 121 -0.89 -0.90 -21.57
C SER A 121 0.09 -1.16 -20.42
N LEU A 122 0.89 -2.22 -20.52
CA LEU A 122 1.95 -2.57 -19.56
C LEU A 122 3.32 -2.03 -20.00
N GLY A 123 3.39 -1.35 -21.15
CA GLY A 123 4.59 -0.72 -21.65
C GLY A 123 4.85 0.65 -21.02
N TYR A 124 5.87 1.32 -21.52
CA TYR A 124 6.15 2.70 -21.11
C TYR A 124 5.00 3.62 -21.48
N SER A 125 4.58 4.44 -20.53
CA SER A 125 3.58 5.50 -20.71
C SER A 125 4.15 6.79 -20.15
N GLY A 126 4.50 7.73 -21.02
CA GLY A 126 4.92 9.07 -20.66
C GLY A 126 3.71 9.97 -20.45
N SER A 127 3.77 10.82 -19.45
CA SER A 127 2.76 11.85 -19.20
C SER A 127 3.42 13.07 -18.57
N THR A 128 3.00 14.24 -19.03
CA THR A 128 3.36 15.54 -18.43
C THR A 128 2.12 16.42 -18.36
N MET A 129 2.26 17.59 -17.73
CA MET A 129 1.15 18.52 -17.58
C MET A 129 0.69 19.13 -18.91
N HIS A 130 1.60 19.25 -19.88
CA HIS A 130 1.30 19.86 -21.16
C HIS A 130 2.29 19.41 -22.24
N TYR A 131 1.79 19.16 -23.43
CA TYR A 131 2.57 19.05 -24.66
C TYR A 131 2.00 20.03 -25.67
N THR A 132 2.85 20.76 -26.35
CA THR A 132 2.44 21.74 -27.38
C THR A 132 2.03 21.02 -28.67
N ASP A 133 2.78 20.01 -29.05
CA ASP A 133 2.52 19.19 -30.25
C ASP A 133 3.20 17.81 -30.13
N ALA A 134 3.12 17.02 -31.19
CA ALA A 134 3.70 15.67 -31.20
C ALA A 134 5.24 15.64 -31.16
N PRO A 135 5.96 16.54 -31.81
CA PRO A 135 7.42 16.66 -31.60
C PRO A 135 7.80 16.94 -30.16
N ASP A 136 7.14 17.88 -29.49
CA ASP A 136 7.38 18.22 -28.09
C ASP A 136 7.17 17.03 -27.13
N ALA A 137 6.28 16.12 -27.49
CA ALA A 137 6.05 14.89 -26.74
C ALA A 137 7.11 13.80 -26.96
N GLN A 138 7.98 13.96 -27.97
CA GLN A 138 9.03 12.99 -28.33
C GLN A 138 10.40 13.34 -27.76
N ASP A 139 10.61 14.58 -27.37
CA ASP A 139 11.83 15.09 -26.73
C ASP A 139 11.83 14.82 -25.23
#